data_1bc45f65d5740fed9c2bb9a69d957183
#
_entry.id   1bc45f65d5740fed9c2bb9a69d957183
#
_cell.length_a   1.000
_cell.length_b   1.000
_cell.length_c   1.000
_cell.angle_alpha   90.00
_cell.angle_beta   90.00
_cell.angle_gamma   90.00
#
_symmetry.space_group_name_H-M   'P 1'
#
loop_
_entity.id
_entity.type
_entity.pdbx_description
1 polymer ?
#
loop_
_entity_poly.entity_id
_entity_poly.type
_entity_poly.pdbx_seq_one_letter_code
_entity_poly.pdbx_strand_id
1 'polypeptide(L)'
;MYRIGIDLGGTNIAVGVVDDGHAIVSRVSVPTMASRPAAEVVRDMGGAVEQVLARAGASVADCRSMGVGSPGTCNSADGVVERAYNLGWDHVPVCRMLEQRFGIPCRLSNDANCAALAEQVAGAAVGHDNVVLVTLGTGVGGGIIIGGR
;
A
#
# COMPACT_ATOMS: atom_id res chain seq x y z
N MET A 1 12.63 -12.20 -7.29
CA MET A 1 11.78 -12.18 -6.07
C MET A 1 10.72 -11.11 -6.22
N TYR A 2 9.60 -11.24 -5.50
CA TYR A 2 8.48 -10.30 -5.60
C TYR A 2 8.41 -9.35 -4.41
N ARG A 3 7.63 -8.30 -4.56
CA ARG A 3 7.12 -7.42 -3.51
C ARG A 3 5.61 -7.33 -3.65
N ILE A 4 4.92 -7.16 -2.53
CA ILE A 4 3.46 -7.00 -2.51
C ILE A 4 3.15 -5.55 -2.22
N GLY A 5 2.40 -4.89 -3.11
CA GLY A 5 1.87 -3.56 -2.90
C GLY A 5 0.39 -3.62 -2.57
N ILE A 6 -0.03 -2.90 -1.53
CA ILE A 6 -1.43 -2.79 -1.10
C ILE A 6 -1.80 -1.30 -1.10
N ASP A 7 -2.77 -0.94 -1.90
CA ASP A 7 -3.38 0.39 -1.92
C ASP A 7 -4.73 0.31 -1.19
N LEU A 8 -4.76 0.87 0.01
CA LEU A 8 -5.95 0.90 0.86
C LEU A 8 -6.75 2.18 0.59
N GLY A 9 -7.72 2.08 -0.28
CA GLY A 9 -8.67 3.17 -0.52
C GLY A 9 -9.91 3.10 0.36
N GLY A 10 -10.65 4.19 0.45
CA GLY A 10 -11.93 4.23 1.18
C GLY A 10 -13.02 3.35 0.55
N THR A 11 -12.94 3.07 -0.74
CA THR A 11 -13.92 2.27 -1.49
C THR A 11 -13.41 0.90 -1.87
N ASN A 12 -12.15 0.81 -2.31
CA ASN A 12 -11.53 -0.43 -2.77
C ASN A 12 -10.14 -0.60 -2.16
N ILE A 13 -9.77 -1.85 -1.93
CA ILE A 13 -8.41 -2.29 -1.63
C ILE A 13 -7.86 -2.87 -2.92
N ALA A 14 -6.79 -2.30 -3.47
CA ALA A 14 -6.07 -2.86 -4.60
C ALA A 14 -4.77 -3.52 -4.11
N VAL A 15 -4.48 -4.72 -4.61
CA VAL A 15 -3.25 -5.44 -4.26
C VAL A 15 -2.56 -5.91 -5.53
N GLY A 16 -1.25 -5.66 -5.59
CA GLY A 16 -0.41 -6.06 -6.72
C GLY A 16 0.83 -6.85 -6.27
N VAL A 17 1.24 -7.79 -7.11
CA VAL A 17 2.55 -8.44 -7.03
C VAL A 17 3.46 -7.76 -8.02
N VAL A 18 4.61 -7.29 -7.55
CA VAL A 18 5.58 -6.50 -8.32
C VAL A 18 6.90 -7.27 -8.37
N ASP A 19 7.48 -7.39 -9.55
CA ASP A 19 8.79 -8.02 -9.74
C ASP A 19 9.97 -7.07 -9.45
N ASP A 20 11.18 -7.59 -9.55
CA ASP A 20 12.40 -6.79 -9.33
C ASP A 20 12.63 -5.74 -10.43
N GLY A 21 11.95 -5.83 -11.57
CA GLY A 21 11.94 -4.82 -12.64
C GLY A 21 10.86 -3.75 -12.49
N HIS A 22 10.14 -3.74 -11.35
CA HIS A 22 9.04 -2.83 -11.04
C HIS A 22 7.77 -3.06 -11.88
N ALA A 23 7.67 -4.18 -12.60
CA ALA A 23 6.45 -4.52 -13.33
C ALA A 23 5.42 -5.18 -12.41
N ILE A 24 4.15 -4.78 -12.55
CA ILE A 24 3.03 -5.44 -11.88
C ILE A 24 2.69 -6.72 -12.63
N VAL A 25 3.05 -7.88 -12.07
CA VAL A 25 2.84 -9.18 -12.71
C VAL A 25 1.43 -9.74 -12.47
N SER A 26 0.78 -9.32 -11.39
CA SER A 26 -0.62 -9.68 -11.07
C SER A 26 -1.25 -8.59 -10.20
N ARG A 27 -2.57 -8.43 -10.32
CA ARG A 27 -3.33 -7.52 -9.46
C ARG A 27 -4.73 -8.04 -9.19
N VAL A 28 -5.27 -7.65 -8.01
CA VAL A 28 -6.66 -7.85 -7.63
C VAL A 28 -7.19 -6.58 -6.99
N SER A 29 -8.51 -6.42 -6.97
CA SER A 29 -9.18 -5.36 -6.23
C SER A 29 -10.42 -5.93 -5.56
N VAL A 30 -10.64 -5.56 -4.29
CA VAL A 30 -11.80 -5.96 -3.49
C VAL A 30 -12.42 -4.73 -2.83
N PRO A 31 -13.73 -4.73 -2.53
CA PRO A 31 -14.37 -3.62 -1.81
C PRO A 31 -13.77 -3.44 -0.40
N THR A 32 -13.51 -2.21 0.03
CA THR A 32 -13.04 -1.89 1.38
C THR A 32 -14.13 -2.10 2.43
N MET A 33 -15.37 -1.66 2.13
CA MET A 33 -16.49 -1.65 3.07
C MET A 33 -16.09 -1.00 4.41
N ALA A 34 -15.66 0.26 4.33
CA ALA A 34 -14.95 1.03 5.38
C ALA A 34 -15.71 1.20 6.71
N SER A 35 -17.03 0.98 6.74
CA SER A 35 -17.85 1.06 7.96
C SER A 35 -17.64 -0.09 8.95
N ARG A 36 -16.88 -1.11 8.55
CA ARG A 36 -16.59 -2.28 9.39
C ARG A 36 -15.40 -2.03 10.33
N PRO A 37 -15.26 -2.85 11.40
CA PRO A 37 -14.07 -2.80 12.25
C PRO A 37 -12.77 -2.93 11.45
N ALA A 38 -11.74 -2.18 11.83
CA ALA A 38 -10.44 -2.17 11.15
C ALA A 38 -9.84 -3.58 10.99
N ALA A 39 -10.00 -4.44 12.01
CA ALA A 39 -9.52 -5.82 11.96
C ALA A 39 -10.15 -6.66 10.83
N GLU A 40 -11.39 -6.39 10.46
CA GLU A 40 -12.05 -7.05 9.34
C GLU A 40 -11.51 -6.56 7.99
N VAL A 41 -11.32 -5.26 7.86
CA VAL A 41 -10.73 -4.67 6.65
C VAL A 41 -9.30 -5.18 6.44
N VAL A 42 -8.47 -5.23 7.49
CA VAL A 42 -7.11 -5.78 7.41
C VAL A 42 -7.14 -7.29 7.09
N ARG A 43 -8.12 -8.04 7.60
CA ARG A 43 -8.31 -9.44 7.22
C ARG A 43 -8.58 -9.58 5.72
N ASP A 44 -9.41 -8.71 5.14
CA ASP A 44 -9.72 -8.71 3.71
C ASP A 44 -8.53 -8.26 2.86
N MET A 45 -7.70 -7.31 3.34
CA MET A 45 -6.40 -7.01 2.74
C MET A 45 -5.55 -8.28 2.62
N GLY A 46 -5.47 -9.05 3.70
CA GLY A 46 -4.76 -10.33 3.69
C GLY A 46 -5.38 -11.35 2.72
N GLY A 47 -6.70 -11.46 2.66
CA GLY A 47 -7.38 -12.30 1.67
C GLY A 47 -7.08 -11.89 0.23
N ALA A 48 -6.99 -10.59 -0.05
CA ALA A 48 -6.61 -10.07 -1.37
C ALA A 48 -5.13 -10.38 -1.70
N VAL A 49 -4.24 -10.36 -0.70
CA VAL A 49 -2.84 -10.80 -0.86
C VAL A 49 -2.78 -12.28 -1.28
N GLU A 50 -3.52 -13.15 -0.63
CA GLU A 50 -3.57 -14.57 -0.99
C GLU A 50 -4.10 -14.78 -2.42
N GLN A 51 -5.16 -14.05 -2.79
CA GLN A 51 -5.73 -14.11 -4.13
C GLN A 51 -4.74 -13.66 -5.21
N VAL A 52 -4.03 -12.55 -5.00
CA VAL A 52 -3.10 -12.01 -6.00
C VAL A 52 -1.88 -12.92 -6.17
N LEU A 53 -1.39 -13.52 -5.09
CA LEU A 53 -0.30 -14.50 -5.12
C LEU A 53 -0.72 -15.76 -5.88
N ALA A 54 -1.90 -16.31 -5.59
CA ALA A 54 -2.43 -17.46 -6.32
C ALA A 54 -2.55 -17.19 -7.83
N ARG A 55 -3.03 -15.99 -8.23
CA ARG A 55 -3.09 -15.57 -9.63
C ARG A 55 -1.73 -15.43 -10.29
N ALA A 56 -0.71 -15.02 -9.52
CA ALA A 56 0.67 -14.91 -9.99
C ALA A 56 1.39 -16.26 -10.06
N GLY A 57 0.78 -17.36 -9.56
CA GLY A 57 1.46 -18.64 -9.40
C GLY A 57 2.61 -18.59 -8.39
N ALA A 58 2.53 -17.68 -7.43
CA ALA A 58 3.55 -17.41 -6.42
C ALA A 58 3.03 -17.69 -5.01
N SER A 59 3.95 -17.77 -4.06
CA SER A 59 3.71 -17.91 -2.65
C SER A 59 4.33 -16.75 -1.85
N VAL A 60 4.00 -16.65 -0.57
CA VAL A 60 4.63 -15.65 0.32
C VAL A 60 6.14 -15.84 0.41
N ALA A 61 6.63 -17.08 0.31
CA ALA A 61 8.07 -17.39 0.33
C ALA A 61 8.84 -16.78 -0.86
N ASP A 62 8.15 -16.46 -1.95
CA ASP A 62 8.73 -15.80 -3.12
C ASP A 62 8.79 -14.28 -2.97
N CYS A 63 8.25 -13.73 -1.85
CA CYS A 63 8.12 -12.31 -1.60
C CYS A 63 9.11 -11.82 -0.53
N ARG A 64 9.76 -10.67 -0.79
CA ARG A 64 10.70 -10.03 0.15
C ARG A 64 10.02 -9.19 1.22
N SER A 65 8.93 -8.53 0.85
CA SER A 65 8.25 -7.54 1.70
C SER A 65 6.87 -7.19 1.17
N MET A 66 6.10 -6.53 2.04
CA MET A 66 4.85 -5.85 1.69
C MET A 66 4.99 -4.34 1.90
N GLY A 67 4.28 -3.56 1.08
CA GLY A 67 4.09 -2.13 1.27
C GLY A 67 2.61 -1.78 1.25
N VAL A 68 2.19 -0.92 2.18
CA VAL A 68 0.81 -0.43 2.29
C VAL A 68 0.80 1.06 2.07
N GLY A 69 0.04 1.53 1.08
CA GLY A 69 -0.39 2.92 0.95
C GLY A 69 -1.75 3.08 1.61
N SER A 70 -1.88 3.99 2.56
CA SER A 70 -3.12 4.24 3.30
C SER A 70 -3.50 5.70 3.25
N PRO A 71 -4.80 6.04 3.18
CA PRO A 71 -5.23 7.41 3.36
C PRO A 71 -4.99 7.86 4.82
N GLY A 72 -4.94 9.17 5.00
CA GLY A 72 -4.81 9.79 6.32
C GLY A 72 -3.37 9.90 6.83
N THR A 73 -3.23 10.00 8.14
CA THR A 73 -1.93 10.18 8.81
C THR A 73 -1.33 8.82 9.13
N CYS A 74 -0.15 8.56 8.60
CA CYS A 74 0.57 7.30 8.80
C CYS A 74 1.84 7.53 9.59
N ASN A 75 2.06 6.75 10.66
CA ASN A 75 3.34 6.60 11.33
C ASN A 75 4.10 5.47 10.65
N SER A 76 4.98 5.82 9.72
CA SER A 76 5.73 4.84 8.93
C SER A 76 6.78 4.08 9.77
N ALA A 77 7.27 4.66 10.87
CA ALA A 77 8.24 4.03 11.75
C ALA A 77 7.63 2.83 12.49
N ASP A 78 6.41 2.99 12.99
CA ASP A 78 5.71 1.97 13.78
C ASP A 78 4.73 1.13 12.96
N GLY A 79 4.49 1.50 11.68
CA GLY A 79 3.54 0.81 10.80
C GLY A 79 2.08 0.97 11.22
N VAL A 80 1.75 2.14 11.80
CA VAL A 80 0.44 2.47 12.37
C VAL A 80 -0.26 3.54 11.54
N VAL A 81 -1.51 3.30 11.16
CA VAL A 81 -2.40 4.37 10.68
C VAL A 81 -2.91 5.12 11.89
N GLU A 82 -2.37 6.32 12.13
CA GLU A 82 -2.74 7.14 13.29
C GLU A 82 -4.19 7.62 13.17
N ARG A 83 -4.57 8.10 11.99
CA ARG A 83 -5.94 8.52 11.72
C ARG A 83 -6.29 8.51 10.25
N ALA A 84 -7.40 7.87 9.90
CA ALA A 84 -8.00 7.90 8.56
C ALA A 84 -9.50 8.10 8.67
N TYR A 85 -9.97 9.33 8.47
CA TYR A 85 -11.39 9.70 8.65
C TYR A 85 -12.34 8.93 7.72
N ASN A 86 -11.93 8.72 6.47
CA ASN A 86 -12.70 7.99 5.47
C ASN A 86 -12.83 6.48 5.74
N LEU A 87 -12.02 5.95 6.65
CA LEU A 87 -12.07 4.56 7.13
C LEU A 87 -12.63 4.46 8.56
N GLY A 88 -12.81 5.58 9.26
CA GLY A 88 -13.16 5.58 10.68
C GLY A 88 -12.05 5.00 11.57
N TRP A 89 -10.79 5.06 11.11
CA TRP A 89 -9.66 4.45 11.81
C TRP A 89 -8.96 5.44 12.74
N ASP A 90 -8.58 4.93 13.91
CA ASP A 90 -7.80 5.62 14.91
C ASP A 90 -6.79 4.62 15.50
N HIS A 91 -5.49 4.89 15.33
CA HIS A 91 -4.36 4.12 15.84
C HIS A 91 -4.39 2.62 15.49
N VAL A 92 -4.48 2.29 14.18
CA VAL A 92 -4.55 0.90 13.69
C VAL A 92 -3.15 0.38 13.29
N PRO A 93 -2.62 -0.68 13.94
CA PRO A 93 -1.28 -1.21 13.69
C PRO A 93 -1.26 -2.16 12.48
N VAL A 94 -1.50 -1.61 11.29
CA VAL A 94 -1.71 -2.38 10.04
C VAL A 94 -0.52 -3.28 9.70
N CYS A 95 0.70 -2.75 9.78
CA CYS A 95 1.89 -3.53 9.44
C CYS A 95 2.04 -4.74 10.35
N ARG A 96 1.92 -4.55 11.67
CA ARG A 96 2.00 -5.64 12.64
C ARG A 96 0.97 -6.74 12.38
N MET A 97 -0.27 -6.35 12.04
CA MET A 97 -1.33 -7.32 11.75
C MET A 97 -1.04 -8.15 10.49
N LEU A 98 -0.50 -7.52 9.44
CA LEU A 98 -0.11 -8.21 8.21
C LEU A 98 1.15 -9.06 8.40
N GLU A 99 2.16 -8.55 9.12
CA GLU A 99 3.38 -9.29 9.46
C GLU A 99 3.09 -10.56 10.27
N GLN A 100 2.16 -10.48 11.23
CA GLN A 100 1.71 -11.64 12.00
C GLN A 100 1.08 -12.73 11.13
N ARG A 101 0.38 -12.35 10.05
CA ARG A 101 -0.27 -13.29 9.14
C ARG A 101 0.70 -13.92 8.15
N PHE A 102 1.62 -13.13 7.59
CA PHE A 102 2.44 -13.53 6.45
C PHE A 102 3.90 -13.81 6.78
N GLY A 103 4.41 -13.35 7.92
CA GLY A 103 5.79 -13.58 8.34
C GLY A 103 6.84 -12.83 7.53
N ILE A 104 6.46 -11.85 6.72
CA ILE A 104 7.39 -11.02 5.94
C ILE A 104 7.27 -9.54 6.34
N PRO A 105 8.35 -8.74 6.20
CA PRO A 105 8.34 -7.33 6.58
C PRO A 105 7.27 -6.53 5.85
N CYS A 106 6.58 -5.64 6.58
CA CYS A 106 5.59 -4.71 6.05
C CYS A 106 6.03 -3.26 6.29
N ARG A 107 5.78 -2.37 5.33
CA ARG A 107 5.99 -0.93 5.45
C ARG A 107 4.69 -0.19 5.14
N LEU A 108 4.51 0.94 5.81
CA LEU A 108 3.33 1.78 5.64
C LEU A 108 3.76 3.20 5.26
N SER A 109 3.04 3.81 4.33
CA SER A 109 3.10 5.24 4.08
C SER A 109 1.74 5.78 3.67
N ASN A 110 1.64 7.11 3.59
CA ASN A 110 0.45 7.72 2.99
C ASN A 110 0.35 7.37 1.50
N ASP A 111 -0.87 7.21 0.98
CA ASP A 111 -1.17 6.81 -0.40
C ASP A 111 -0.56 7.76 -1.46
N ALA A 112 -0.66 9.08 -1.27
CA ALA A 112 -0.09 10.05 -2.20
C ALA A 112 1.46 10.06 -2.14
N ASN A 113 2.06 9.83 -0.97
CA ASN A 113 3.52 9.66 -0.84
C ASN A 113 3.98 8.39 -1.56
N CYS A 114 3.23 7.28 -1.43
CA CYS A 114 3.51 6.06 -2.18
C CYS A 114 3.45 6.29 -3.69
N ALA A 115 2.45 7.03 -4.17
CA ALA A 115 2.30 7.36 -5.58
C ALA A 115 3.48 8.23 -6.08
N ALA A 116 3.90 9.26 -5.33
CA ALA A 116 5.04 10.08 -5.69
C ALA A 116 6.34 9.26 -5.81
N LEU A 117 6.58 8.36 -4.85
CA LEU A 117 7.73 7.47 -4.88
C LEU A 117 7.66 6.50 -6.07
N ALA A 118 6.49 5.96 -6.38
CA ALA A 118 6.31 5.06 -7.52
C ALA A 118 6.63 5.77 -8.85
N GLU A 119 6.18 7.01 -9.03
CA GLU A 119 6.50 7.83 -10.20
C GLU A 119 8.01 8.11 -10.32
N GLN A 120 8.70 8.34 -9.20
CA GLN A 120 10.15 8.55 -9.20
C GLN A 120 10.92 7.26 -9.53
N VAL A 121 10.45 6.11 -9.05
CA VAL A 121 11.15 4.83 -9.22
C VAL A 121 10.89 4.21 -10.59
N ALA A 122 9.66 4.29 -11.09
CA ALA A 122 9.23 3.53 -12.27
C ALA A 122 8.25 4.28 -13.19
N GLY A 123 8.00 5.57 -12.96
CA GLY A 123 7.03 6.35 -13.72
C GLY A 123 7.61 7.57 -14.40
N ALA A 124 6.81 8.63 -14.52
CA ALA A 124 7.14 9.85 -15.24
C ALA A 124 8.25 10.69 -14.59
N ALA A 125 8.55 10.47 -13.31
CA ALA A 125 9.55 11.21 -12.56
C ALA A 125 10.92 10.49 -12.43
N VAL A 126 11.13 9.42 -13.17
CA VAL A 126 12.43 8.72 -13.21
C VAL A 126 13.55 9.68 -13.61
N GLY A 127 14.63 9.70 -12.81
CA GLY A 127 15.79 10.59 -13.01
C GLY A 127 15.63 12.01 -12.45
N HIS A 128 14.52 12.31 -11.76
CA HIS A 128 14.30 13.61 -11.11
C HIS A 128 14.41 13.50 -9.60
N ASP A 129 15.25 14.34 -8.98
CA ASP A 129 15.43 14.38 -7.52
C ASP A 129 14.40 15.24 -6.80
N ASN A 130 13.70 16.11 -7.52
CA ASN A 130 12.68 16.99 -6.96
C ASN A 130 11.37 16.78 -7.73
N VAL A 131 10.36 16.27 -7.03
CA VAL A 131 9.08 15.87 -7.61
C VAL A 131 7.95 16.40 -6.75
N VAL A 132 6.94 16.96 -7.37
CA VAL A 132 5.63 17.24 -6.74
C VAL A 132 4.59 16.45 -7.49
N LEU A 133 3.94 15.54 -6.79
CA LEU A 133 2.79 14.80 -7.31
C LEU A 133 1.52 15.35 -6.69
N VAL A 134 0.50 15.58 -7.52
CA VAL A 134 -0.84 15.96 -7.07
C VAL A 134 -1.82 14.89 -7.54
N THR A 135 -2.57 14.31 -6.61
CA THR A 135 -3.65 13.38 -6.92
C THR A 135 -5.00 14.08 -6.83
N LEU A 136 -5.84 13.90 -7.83
CA LEU A 136 -7.20 14.44 -7.90
C LEU A 136 -8.18 13.27 -7.96
N GLY A 137 -9.02 13.16 -6.95
CA GLY A 137 -10.03 12.10 -6.82
C GLY A 137 -11.19 12.57 -5.95
N THR A 138 -11.66 11.76 -5.02
CA THR A 138 -12.65 12.17 -3.99
C THR A 138 -12.15 13.38 -3.19
N GLY A 139 -10.84 13.50 -3.03
CA GLY A 139 -10.13 14.64 -2.44
C GLY A 139 -8.91 15.02 -3.27
N VAL A 140 -8.12 15.94 -2.75
CA VAL A 140 -6.82 16.32 -3.28
C VAL A 140 -5.75 15.77 -2.35
N GLY A 141 -4.84 14.98 -2.91
CA GLY A 141 -3.65 14.49 -2.21
C GLY A 141 -2.37 15.01 -2.86
N GLY A 142 -1.26 14.93 -2.15
CA GLY A 142 0.03 15.34 -2.68
C GLY A 142 1.18 14.57 -2.05
N GLY A 143 2.20 14.32 -2.87
CA GLY A 143 3.49 13.80 -2.45
C GLY A 143 4.61 14.71 -2.94
N ILE A 144 5.58 14.97 -2.09
CA ILE A 144 6.71 15.85 -2.39
C ILE A 144 8.00 15.07 -2.13
N ILE A 145 8.88 15.07 -3.12
CA ILE A 145 10.23 14.52 -3.03
C ILE A 145 11.22 15.66 -3.25
N ILE A 146 12.18 15.81 -2.36
CA ILE A 146 13.23 16.83 -2.44
C ILE A 146 14.59 16.15 -2.23
N GLY A 147 15.52 16.36 -3.18
CA GLY A 147 16.84 15.74 -3.11
C GLY A 147 16.79 14.21 -3.12
N GLY A 148 15.82 13.62 -3.86
CA GLY A 148 15.65 12.18 -4.01
C GLY A 148 14.97 11.47 -2.83
N ARG A 149 14.36 12.21 -1.90
CA ARG A 149 13.68 11.68 -0.71
C ARG A 149 12.55 12.59 -0.22
#